data_d404e52063c7d4379f31f3c5364675dc
#
_entry.id   d404e52063c7d4379f31f3c5364675dc
#
_cell.length_a   1.000
_cell.length_b   1.000
_cell.length_c   1.000
_cell.angle_alpha   90.00
_cell.angle_beta   90.00
_cell.angle_gamma   90.00
#
_symmetry.space_group_name_H-M   'P 1'
#
loop_
_entity.id
_entity.type
_entity.pdbx_description
1 polymer ?
#
loop_
_entity_poly.entity_id
_entity_poly.type
_entity_poly.pdbx_seq_one_letter_code
_entity_poly.pdbx_strand_id
1 'polypeptide(L)'
;MRAPYGILSAKGAWFFMIQNGVELYNVVENDPVMLRLPKRLFSALPPLGVGAAENATGVELRFVPEGEVKLTLSVQNTSHPVVMLLYYGDTQSGGNTLEYYLDKEPKVFTFTPAPHLKELPTDTPFSPQVLRLMPAGGSVVLHKVEGEVRPPRADEVPTRTLLFYGSSITHGSLACAPNMFWSRRTAAKLGFDHRNYGIAGSCRMEPEVVDFLSKEVKWDAAVLESGVNMLGDDETLYRERLRHMLETLHAAHPEKYLFCIDLFYCASDLRGDGRAQRFRDIHTEEVARIGSDRVIKLSGLDFLPDRTLLSEDLVHPSVEGVITIADRLSARLREYLL
;
A
#
# COMPACT_ATOMS: atom_id res chain seq x y z
N MET A 1 -26.43 23.81 -6.45
CA MET A 1 -25.74 22.56 -6.80
C MET A 1 -25.07 22.05 -5.53
N ARG A 2 -25.50 20.92 -4.98
CA ARG A 2 -24.90 20.32 -3.78
C ARG A 2 -23.67 19.53 -4.22
N ALA A 3 -22.54 19.67 -3.49
CA ALA A 3 -21.32 18.93 -3.76
C ALA A 3 -21.57 17.40 -3.69
N PRO A 4 -21.00 16.61 -4.61
CA PRO A 4 -21.24 15.15 -4.70
C PRO A 4 -20.42 14.32 -3.68
N TYR A 5 -19.86 14.96 -2.66
CA TYR A 5 -19.01 14.29 -1.67
C TYR A 5 -19.73 14.14 -0.34
N GLY A 6 -20.14 12.92 -0.02
CA GLY A 6 -20.65 12.58 1.29
C GLY A 6 -19.52 12.43 2.30
N ILE A 7 -19.08 13.53 2.93
CA ILE A 7 -18.26 13.46 4.15
C ILE A 7 -19.23 13.23 5.31
N LEU A 8 -19.38 12.01 5.77
CA LEU A 8 -20.05 11.71 7.03
C LEU A 8 -19.06 11.92 8.18
N SER A 9 -19.09 13.09 8.80
CA SER A 9 -18.40 13.35 10.06
C SER A 9 -19.32 12.99 11.23
N ALA A 10 -19.04 11.87 11.89
CA ALA A 10 -19.48 11.63 13.26
C ALA A 10 -18.26 11.15 14.05
N LYS A 11 -18.10 11.62 15.29
CA LYS A 11 -16.99 11.24 16.18
C LYS A 11 -16.87 9.73 16.25
N GLY A 12 -15.74 9.18 15.72
CA GLY A 12 -15.43 7.76 15.71
C GLY A 12 -15.76 6.99 14.42
N ALA A 13 -16.24 7.62 13.36
CA ALA A 13 -16.49 6.97 12.08
C ALA A 13 -15.26 7.04 11.17
N TRP A 14 -14.82 5.88 10.73
CA TRP A 14 -13.72 5.69 9.79
C TRP A 14 -14.16 6.16 8.39
N PHE A 15 -13.36 7.01 7.75
CA PHE A 15 -13.68 7.55 6.45
C PHE A 15 -13.49 6.48 5.35
N PHE A 16 -14.60 5.99 4.81
CA PHE A 16 -14.61 5.41 3.47
C PHE A 16 -14.89 6.54 2.49
N MET A 17 -13.99 6.77 1.55
CA MET A 17 -14.25 7.76 0.51
C MET A 17 -15.09 7.07 -0.58
N ILE A 18 -16.32 7.55 -0.77
CA ILE A 18 -17.25 7.02 -1.77
C ILE A 18 -17.58 8.14 -2.76
N GLN A 19 -17.36 7.88 -4.04
CA GLN A 19 -17.77 8.75 -5.13
C GLN A 19 -18.78 8.04 -6.03
N ASN A 20 -20.03 8.51 -6.01
CA ASN A 20 -21.13 7.96 -6.83
C ASN A 20 -21.25 6.43 -6.76
N GLY A 21 -21.19 5.85 -5.56
CA GLY A 21 -21.32 4.41 -5.33
C GLY A 21 -20.01 3.60 -5.47
N VAL A 22 -18.92 4.21 -5.92
CA VAL A 22 -17.59 3.60 -5.97
C VAL A 22 -16.81 3.95 -4.71
N GLU A 23 -16.34 2.95 -3.98
CA GLU A 23 -15.39 3.14 -2.87
C GLU A 23 -13.99 3.41 -3.44
N LEU A 24 -13.39 4.51 -3.02
CA LEU A 24 -11.99 4.85 -3.30
C LEU A 24 -11.14 4.37 -2.11
N TYR A 25 -10.73 3.10 -2.15
CA TYR A 25 -10.01 2.47 -1.06
C TYR A 25 -8.55 2.95 -1.00
N ASN A 26 -8.05 3.16 0.20
CA ASN A 26 -6.72 3.72 0.48
C ASN A 26 -6.51 5.15 -0.04
N VAL A 27 -7.61 5.91 -0.17
CA VAL A 27 -7.63 7.32 -0.57
C VAL A 27 -8.10 8.16 0.61
N VAL A 28 -7.35 9.21 0.95
CA VAL A 28 -7.67 10.13 2.06
C VAL A 28 -8.18 11.47 1.58
N GLU A 29 -7.80 11.89 0.39
CA GLU A 29 -8.31 13.07 -0.31
C GLU A 29 -8.47 12.78 -1.80
N ASN A 30 -9.47 13.37 -2.45
CA ASN A 30 -9.74 13.23 -3.89
C ASN A 30 -10.18 14.58 -4.47
N ASP A 31 -9.20 15.40 -4.89
CA ASP A 31 -9.46 16.72 -5.47
C ASP A 31 -8.29 17.20 -6.37
N PRO A 32 -8.33 17.00 -7.67
CA PRO A 32 -9.10 15.98 -8.39
C PRO A 32 -8.45 14.59 -8.35
N VAL A 33 -7.23 14.49 -7.81
CA VAL A 33 -6.39 13.28 -7.77
C VAL A 33 -6.65 12.49 -6.49
N MET A 34 -6.62 11.18 -6.62
CA MET A 34 -6.69 10.26 -5.47
C MET A 34 -5.39 10.30 -4.68
N LEU A 35 -5.42 10.84 -3.46
CA LEU A 35 -4.25 10.98 -2.61
C LEU A 35 -4.25 9.94 -1.48
N ARG A 36 -3.11 9.30 -1.28
CA ARG A 36 -2.87 8.37 -0.16
C ARG A 36 -2.45 9.09 1.12
N LEU A 37 -1.86 10.27 1.00
CA LEU A 37 -1.51 11.16 2.11
C LEU A 37 -2.22 12.51 1.93
N PRO A 38 -2.73 13.11 3.00
CA PRO A 38 -3.42 14.40 2.90
C PRO A 38 -2.44 15.53 2.53
N LYS A 39 -2.90 16.47 1.70
CA LYS A 39 -2.09 17.60 1.20
C LYS A 39 -1.39 18.40 2.30
N ARG A 40 -1.99 18.47 3.50
CA ARG A 40 -1.37 19.13 4.65
C ARG A 40 -0.01 18.55 5.09
N LEU A 41 0.28 17.30 4.71
CA LEU A 41 1.57 16.65 4.99
C LEU A 41 2.64 16.93 3.93
N PHE A 42 2.28 17.53 2.79
CA PHE A 42 3.21 17.74 1.68
C PHE A 42 4.37 18.67 2.06
N SER A 43 4.14 19.63 2.98
CA SER A 43 5.20 20.51 3.49
C SER A 43 6.26 19.79 4.33
N ALA A 44 5.94 18.63 4.89
CA ALA A 44 6.88 17.82 5.65
C ALA A 44 7.69 16.85 4.76
N LEU A 45 7.28 16.68 3.50
CA LEU A 45 7.90 15.76 2.55
C LEU A 45 8.83 16.50 1.58
N PRO A 46 9.96 15.88 1.17
CA PRO A 46 10.74 16.39 0.05
C PRO A 46 9.95 16.21 -1.27
N PRO A 47 10.32 16.91 -2.36
CA PRO A 47 9.56 16.88 -3.62
C PRO A 47 9.27 15.48 -4.17
N LEU A 48 10.22 14.53 -4.05
CA LEU A 48 10.00 13.13 -4.44
C LEU A 48 8.92 12.46 -3.57
N GLY A 49 8.88 12.79 -2.28
CA GLY A 49 7.87 12.29 -1.35
C GLY A 49 6.47 12.79 -1.68
N VAL A 50 6.34 14.04 -2.13
CA VAL A 50 5.06 14.59 -2.61
C VAL A 50 4.59 13.81 -3.84
N GLY A 51 5.46 13.59 -4.84
CA GLY A 51 5.13 12.78 -6.01
C GLY A 51 4.72 11.34 -5.65
N ALA A 52 5.36 10.74 -4.64
CA ALA A 52 4.97 9.43 -4.13
C ALA A 52 3.62 9.46 -3.40
N ALA A 53 3.28 10.53 -2.71
CA ALA A 53 1.98 10.72 -2.04
C ALA A 53 0.82 10.88 -3.03
N GLU A 54 1.07 11.52 -4.17
CA GLU A 54 0.11 11.67 -5.28
C GLU A 54 -0.04 10.40 -6.13
N ASN A 55 0.83 9.42 -5.96
CA ASN A 55 0.82 8.18 -6.73
C ASN A 55 -0.20 7.20 -6.15
N ALA A 56 -1.05 6.63 -7.03
CA ALA A 56 -2.15 5.73 -6.65
C ALA A 56 -1.71 4.29 -6.33
N THR A 57 -0.45 4.07 -5.99
CA THR A 57 0.04 2.79 -5.49
C THR A 57 -0.80 2.29 -4.31
N GLY A 58 -1.33 1.07 -4.42
CA GLY A 58 -2.16 0.47 -3.37
C GLY A 58 -3.59 1.02 -3.30
N VAL A 59 -3.96 1.99 -4.13
CA VAL A 59 -5.35 2.42 -4.31
C VAL A 59 -6.16 1.35 -5.03
N GLU A 60 -7.42 1.21 -4.66
CA GLU A 60 -8.41 0.39 -5.39
C GLU A 60 -9.71 1.17 -5.55
N LEU A 61 -10.32 1.07 -6.73
CA LEU A 61 -11.71 1.44 -6.93
C LEU A 61 -12.54 0.17 -6.75
N ARG A 62 -13.37 0.14 -5.70
CA ARG A 62 -14.17 -1.01 -5.31
C ARG A 62 -15.64 -0.73 -5.47
N PHE A 63 -16.34 -1.62 -6.13
CA PHE A 63 -17.77 -1.46 -6.38
C PHE A 63 -18.46 -2.78 -6.70
N VAL A 64 -19.76 -2.82 -6.48
CA VAL A 64 -20.63 -3.92 -6.90
C VAL A 64 -21.61 -3.37 -7.95
N PRO A 65 -21.46 -3.78 -9.22
CA PRO A 65 -22.35 -3.33 -10.29
C PRO A 65 -23.69 -4.08 -10.23
N GLU A 66 -24.81 -3.37 -10.39
CA GLU A 66 -26.15 -3.97 -10.52
C GLU A 66 -26.56 -4.19 -11.98
N GLY A 67 -25.77 -3.66 -12.91
CA GLY A 67 -25.88 -3.80 -14.35
C GLY A 67 -24.61 -3.36 -15.04
N GLU A 68 -24.71 -2.81 -16.25
CA GLU A 68 -23.57 -2.18 -16.93
C GLU A 68 -23.18 -0.89 -16.19
N VAL A 69 -21.89 -0.76 -15.84
CA VAL A 69 -21.31 0.42 -15.19
C VAL A 69 -20.18 0.97 -16.05
N LYS A 70 -20.13 2.29 -16.23
CA LYS A 70 -19.07 2.98 -16.93
C LYS A 70 -18.30 3.90 -15.98
N LEU A 71 -17.00 3.73 -15.93
CA LEU A 71 -16.09 4.62 -15.21
C LEU A 71 -15.27 5.40 -16.23
N THR A 72 -15.28 6.74 -16.13
CA THR A 72 -14.38 7.60 -16.91
C THR A 72 -13.18 7.95 -16.04
N LEU A 73 -12.00 7.49 -16.44
CA LEU A 73 -10.75 7.62 -15.69
C LEU A 73 -9.65 8.22 -16.55
N SER A 74 -8.73 8.94 -15.91
CA SER A 74 -7.45 9.34 -16.49
C SER A 74 -6.34 9.27 -15.46
N VAL A 75 -5.10 9.46 -15.91
CA VAL A 75 -3.94 9.59 -15.04
C VAL A 75 -3.18 10.87 -15.38
N GLN A 76 -2.74 11.59 -14.35
CA GLN A 76 -1.87 12.75 -14.45
C GLN A 76 -0.44 12.38 -14.01
N ASN A 77 0.51 13.29 -14.22
CA ASN A 77 1.89 13.17 -13.74
C ASN A 77 2.57 11.83 -14.06
N THR A 78 2.34 11.33 -15.28
CA THR A 78 3.00 10.13 -15.78
C THR A 78 3.63 10.38 -17.16
N SER A 79 4.74 9.72 -17.42
CA SER A 79 5.40 9.69 -18.74
C SER A 79 4.91 8.53 -19.62
N HIS A 80 4.24 7.54 -19.02
CA HIS A 80 3.78 6.33 -19.68
C HIS A 80 2.36 5.97 -19.24
N PRO A 81 1.59 5.26 -20.07
CA PRO A 81 0.31 4.71 -19.66
C PRO A 81 0.45 3.84 -18.41
N VAL A 82 -0.52 3.94 -17.51
CA VAL A 82 -0.55 3.18 -16.25
C VAL A 82 -1.41 1.95 -16.41
N VAL A 83 -0.83 0.80 -16.13
CA VAL A 83 -1.56 -0.48 -16.12
C VAL A 83 -2.57 -0.48 -14.97
N MET A 84 -3.78 -0.94 -15.26
CA MET A 84 -4.75 -1.31 -14.24
C MET A 84 -5.05 -2.80 -14.32
N LEU A 85 -5.30 -3.43 -13.18
CA LEU A 85 -5.81 -4.79 -13.11
C LEU A 85 -7.23 -4.78 -12.55
N LEU A 86 -8.09 -5.61 -13.13
CA LEU A 86 -9.43 -5.88 -12.63
C LEU A 86 -9.45 -7.23 -11.92
N TYR A 87 -10.09 -7.25 -10.76
CA TYR A 87 -10.40 -8.45 -9.99
C TYR A 87 -11.90 -8.50 -9.69
N TYR A 88 -12.44 -9.70 -9.70
CA TYR A 88 -13.73 -10.07 -9.17
C TYR A 88 -13.49 -10.76 -7.83
N GLY A 89 -13.66 -10.03 -6.73
CA GLY A 89 -13.17 -10.49 -5.42
C GLY A 89 -11.67 -10.75 -5.42
N ASP A 90 -11.28 -11.98 -5.18
CA ASP A 90 -9.88 -12.43 -5.23
C ASP A 90 -9.51 -13.12 -6.56
N THR A 91 -10.44 -13.20 -7.52
CA THR A 91 -10.22 -13.80 -8.83
C THR A 91 -9.84 -12.73 -9.84
N GLN A 92 -8.64 -12.85 -10.42
CA GLN A 92 -8.20 -11.91 -11.46
C GLN A 92 -9.04 -12.08 -12.73
N SER A 93 -9.44 -10.98 -13.35
CA SER A 93 -10.05 -10.98 -14.67
C SER A 93 -9.12 -11.61 -15.70
N GLY A 94 -9.65 -12.52 -16.51
CA GLY A 94 -8.91 -13.15 -17.61
C GLY A 94 -8.80 -12.27 -18.87
N GLY A 95 -9.30 -11.05 -18.84
CA GLY A 95 -9.23 -10.12 -19.96
C GLY A 95 -7.80 -9.70 -20.30
N ASN A 96 -7.63 -9.19 -21.53
CA ASN A 96 -6.37 -8.66 -21.97
C ASN A 96 -6.03 -7.40 -21.13
N THR A 97 -4.94 -7.43 -20.37
CA THR A 97 -4.48 -6.30 -19.56
C THR A 97 -4.23 -5.03 -20.37
N LEU A 98 -4.05 -5.15 -21.69
CA LEU A 98 -3.94 -4.01 -22.59
C LEU A 98 -5.22 -3.19 -22.70
N GLU A 99 -6.37 -3.71 -22.31
CA GLU A 99 -7.64 -2.99 -22.32
C GLU A 99 -7.77 -2.03 -21.14
N TYR A 100 -7.00 -2.25 -20.07
CA TYR A 100 -7.05 -1.45 -18.84
C TYR A 100 -5.82 -0.57 -18.67
N TYR A 101 -5.51 0.27 -19.67
CA TYR A 101 -4.49 1.29 -19.58
C TYR A 101 -5.09 2.67 -19.34
N LEU A 102 -4.67 3.32 -18.27
CA LEU A 102 -4.91 4.75 -18.04
C LEU A 102 -3.90 5.58 -18.83
N ASP A 103 -4.41 6.64 -19.41
CA ASP A 103 -3.65 7.67 -20.10
C ASP A 103 -4.05 9.05 -19.56
N LYS A 104 -3.37 10.11 -20.02
CA LYS A 104 -3.70 11.50 -19.65
C LYS A 104 -5.08 11.91 -20.16
N GLU A 105 -5.45 11.43 -21.34
CA GLU A 105 -6.79 11.63 -21.88
C GLU A 105 -7.81 10.72 -21.14
N PRO A 106 -8.95 11.29 -20.70
CA PRO A 106 -10.00 10.52 -20.06
C PRO A 106 -10.51 9.40 -20.96
N LYS A 107 -10.54 8.18 -20.43
CA LYS A 107 -11.08 6.98 -21.11
C LYS A 107 -12.27 6.43 -20.35
N VAL A 108 -13.23 5.90 -21.10
CA VAL A 108 -14.40 5.19 -20.57
C VAL A 108 -14.10 3.72 -20.52
N PHE A 109 -14.24 3.12 -19.35
CA PHE A 109 -14.14 1.67 -19.12
C PHE A 109 -15.51 1.14 -18.74
N THR A 110 -15.95 0.07 -19.39
CA THR A 110 -17.23 -0.56 -19.14
C THR A 110 -17.05 -1.85 -18.36
N PHE A 111 -17.82 -2.01 -17.31
CA PHE A 111 -17.80 -3.17 -16.42
C PHE A 111 -19.20 -3.76 -16.31
N THR A 112 -19.27 -5.07 -16.29
CA THR A 112 -20.53 -5.80 -16.10
C THR A 112 -20.38 -6.83 -14.99
N PRO A 113 -21.47 -7.18 -14.28
CA PRO A 113 -21.46 -8.32 -13.38
C PRO A 113 -20.97 -9.58 -14.11
N ALA A 114 -20.26 -10.44 -13.42
CA ALA A 114 -19.88 -11.76 -13.94
C ALA A 114 -20.81 -12.83 -13.35
N PRO A 115 -21.91 -13.19 -14.03
CA PRO A 115 -22.95 -14.09 -13.48
C PRO A 115 -22.42 -15.44 -13.03
N HIS A 116 -21.44 -16.00 -13.77
CA HIS A 116 -20.81 -17.29 -13.45
C HIS A 116 -19.98 -17.27 -12.16
N LEU A 117 -19.60 -16.08 -11.66
CA LEU A 117 -18.90 -15.94 -10.39
C LEU A 117 -19.84 -15.80 -9.19
N LYS A 118 -21.16 -15.58 -9.42
CA LYS A 118 -22.13 -15.47 -8.32
C LYS A 118 -22.35 -16.79 -7.58
N GLU A 119 -22.08 -17.91 -8.25
CA GLU A 119 -22.25 -19.26 -7.69
C GLU A 119 -21.00 -19.78 -7.00
N LEU A 120 -19.89 -18.99 -7.03
CA LEU A 120 -18.67 -19.39 -6.33
C LEU A 120 -18.88 -19.33 -4.80
N PRO A 121 -18.24 -20.24 -4.06
CA PRO A 121 -18.22 -20.16 -2.60
C PRO A 121 -17.67 -18.81 -2.13
N THR A 122 -18.22 -18.30 -1.02
CA THR A 122 -17.72 -17.08 -0.34
C THR A 122 -16.63 -17.44 0.68
N ASP A 123 -15.75 -18.35 0.33
CA ASP A 123 -14.65 -18.84 1.15
C ASP A 123 -13.36 -18.02 1.01
N THR A 124 -13.41 -17.01 0.14
CA THR A 124 -12.33 -16.04 -0.06
C THR A 124 -12.60 -14.73 0.69
N PRO A 125 -11.55 -13.97 1.09
CA PRO A 125 -11.69 -12.73 1.84
C PRO A 125 -12.57 -11.67 1.16
N PHE A 126 -12.51 -11.56 -0.18
CA PHE A 126 -13.40 -10.70 -0.95
C PHE A 126 -14.49 -11.50 -1.64
N SER A 127 -15.73 -11.02 -1.54
CA SER A 127 -16.83 -11.57 -2.33
C SER A 127 -16.54 -11.47 -3.84
N PRO A 128 -16.79 -12.54 -4.63
CA PRO A 128 -16.61 -12.50 -6.08
C PRO A 128 -17.44 -11.45 -6.81
N GLN A 129 -18.43 -10.85 -6.15
CA GLN A 129 -19.27 -9.80 -6.72
C GLN A 129 -18.64 -8.41 -6.62
N VAL A 130 -17.61 -8.23 -5.78
CA VAL A 130 -16.89 -6.97 -5.64
C VAL A 130 -15.89 -6.84 -6.78
N LEU A 131 -16.10 -5.88 -7.66
CA LEU A 131 -15.11 -5.50 -8.65
C LEU A 131 -14.06 -4.61 -7.98
N ARG A 132 -12.79 -4.95 -8.19
CA ARG A 132 -11.64 -4.25 -7.64
C ARG A 132 -10.74 -3.82 -8.79
N LEU A 133 -10.75 -2.53 -9.12
CA LEU A 133 -9.90 -1.97 -10.17
C LEU A 133 -8.68 -1.33 -9.53
N MET A 134 -7.49 -1.81 -9.87
CA MET A 134 -6.22 -1.50 -9.23
C MET A 134 -5.26 -0.84 -10.20
N PRO A 135 -4.99 0.47 -10.10
CA PRO A 135 -3.92 1.10 -10.86
C PRO A 135 -2.54 0.71 -10.31
N ALA A 136 -1.56 0.60 -11.21
CA ALA A 136 -0.16 0.34 -10.84
C ALA A 136 0.56 1.58 -10.28
N GLY A 137 -0.04 2.75 -10.42
CA GLY A 137 0.56 4.02 -9.99
C GLY A 137 -0.07 5.22 -10.68
N GLY A 138 0.71 6.31 -10.81
CA GLY A 138 0.27 7.57 -11.39
C GLY A 138 -0.73 8.33 -10.51
N SER A 139 -1.04 9.56 -10.87
CA SER A 139 -2.02 10.40 -10.18
C SER A 139 -3.40 10.19 -10.82
N VAL A 140 -4.18 9.25 -10.29
CA VAL A 140 -5.46 8.81 -10.90
C VAL A 140 -6.59 9.77 -10.58
N VAL A 141 -7.43 10.02 -11.60
CA VAL A 141 -8.65 10.84 -11.51
C VAL A 141 -9.86 10.03 -11.95
N LEU A 142 -10.89 9.97 -11.11
CA LEU A 142 -12.21 9.44 -11.46
C LEU A 142 -13.12 10.62 -11.84
N HIS A 143 -13.37 10.77 -13.15
CA HIS A 143 -14.17 11.89 -13.69
C HIS A 143 -15.67 11.64 -13.58
N LYS A 144 -16.11 10.41 -13.89
CA LYS A 144 -17.55 10.09 -13.98
C LYS A 144 -17.81 8.63 -13.65
N VAL A 145 -18.96 8.38 -13.05
CA VAL A 145 -19.55 7.04 -12.84
C VAL A 145 -20.95 7.06 -13.47
N GLU A 146 -21.26 6.08 -14.30
CA GLU A 146 -22.55 5.89 -14.96
C GLU A 146 -23.05 4.45 -14.74
N GLY A 147 -24.36 4.26 -14.59
CA GLY A 147 -24.97 2.98 -14.26
C GLY A 147 -25.28 2.83 -12.78
N GLU A 148 -25.95 1.74 -12.42
CA GLU A 148 -26.29 1.43 -11.04
C GLU A 148 -25.17 0.66 -10.37
N VAL A 149 -24.64 1.25 -9.30
CA VAL A 149 -23.44 0.76 -8.60
C VAL A 149 -23.53 1.11 -7.12
N ARG A 150 -23.07 0.20 -6.28
CA ARG A 150 -22.94 0.43 -4.84
C ARG A 150 -21.54 0.10 -4.34
N PRO A 151 -21.10 0.67 -3.20
CA PRO A 151 -19.89 0.24 -2.55
C PRO A 151 -20.04 -1.20 -1.99
N PRO A 152 -18.94 -1.92 -1.73
CA PRO A 152 -18.98 -3.19 -1.03
C PRO A 152 -19.59 -3.05 0.37
N ARG A 153 -20.27 -4.09 0.84
CA ARG A 153 -20.69 -4.22 2.23
C ARG A 153 -19.56 -4.78 3.10
N ALA A 154 -19.69 -4.64 4.41
CA ALA A 154 -18.68 -5.09 5.36
C ALA A 154 -18.42 -6.61 5.33
N ASP A 155 -19.42 -7.39 4.94
CA ASP A 155 -19.36 -8.84 4.77
C ASP A 155 -18.82 -9.28 3.39
N GLU A 156 -18.56 -8.32 2.50
CA GLU A 156 -18.05 -8.58 1.14
C GLU A 156 -16.54 -8.30 1.00
N VAL A 157 -15.88 -7.84 2.07
CA VAL A 157 -14.46 -7.45 2.09
C VAL A 157 -13.77 -8.02 3.34
N PRO A 158 -12.42 -8.13 3.35
CA PRO A 158 -11.69 -8.57 4.54
C PRO A 158 -12.01 -7.72 5.77
N THR A 159 -12.15 -8.37 6.91
CA THR A 159 -12.45 -7.70 8.19
C THR A 159 -11.22 -7.09 8.86
N ARG A 160 -10.02 -7.57 8.49
CA ARG A 160 -8.74 -7.12 9.06
C ARG A 160 -7.87 -6.47 7.99
N THR A 161 -7.10 -5.46 8.38
CA THR A 161 -6.26 -4.64 7.49
C THR A 161 -4.81 -4.66 7.94
N LEU A 162 -3.89 -4.94 6.99
CA LEU A 162 -2.46 -4.73 7.16
C LEU A 162 -2.04 -3.37 6.59
N LEU A 163 -1.41 -2.56 7.43
CA LEU A 163 -0.71 -1.35 7.04
C LEU A 163 0.71 -1.70 6.59
N PHE A 164 1.14 -1.14 5.47
CA PHE A 164 2.54 -1.18 5.03
C PHE A 164 3.06 0.25 4.90
N TYR A 165 4.10 0.57 5.64
CA TYR A 165 4.82 1.84 5.55
C TYR A 165 6.28 1.58 5.27
N GLY A 166 6.88 2.33 4.36
CA GLY A 166 8.28 2.13 4.00
C GLY A 166 8.72 2.92 2.77
N SER A 167 9.82 2.48 2.20
CA SER A 167 10.51 3.10 1.08
C SER A 167 9.83 2.86 -0.28
N SER A 168 10.59 3.08 -1.35
CA SER A 168 10.21 2.69 -2.71
C SER A 168 9.96 1.19 -2.86
N ILE A 169 10.61 0.36 -2.06
CA ILE A 169 10.42 -1.09 -2.05
C ILE A 169 8.99 -1.42 -1.58
N THR A 170 8.54 -0.79 -0.49
CA THR A 170 7.14 -0.91 -0.02
C THR A 170 6.16 -0.23 -0.97
N HIS A 171 6.52 0.92 -1.54
CA HIS A 171 5.70 1.61 -2.55
C HIS A 171 5.38 0.70 -3.74
N GLY A 172 6.28 -0.20 -4.09
CA GLY A 172 6.14 -1.09 -5.25
C GLY A 172 6.80 -0.53 -6.51
N SER A 173 7.84 0.31 -6.37
CA SER A 173 8.64 0.78 -7.50
C SER A 173 9.25 -0.41 -8.24
N LEU A 174 9.30 -0.31 -9.59
CA LEU A 174 9.72 -1.34 -10.53
C LEU A 174 8.84 -2.62 -10.55
N ALA A 175 7.76 -2.68 -9.78
CA ALA A 175 6.80 -3.76 -9.93
C ALA A 175 6.08 -3.66 -11.28
N CYS A 176 6.00 -4.77 -12.00
CA CYS A 176 5.42 -4.79 -13.35
C CYS A 176 3.90 -4.63 -13.39
N ALA A 177 3.22 -4.85 -12.25
CA ALA A 177 1.76 -4.74 -12.13
C ALA A 177 1.33 -4.58 -10.66
N PRO A 178 0.11 -4.08 -10.37
CA PRO A 178 -0.35 -3.87 -8.99
C PRO A 178 -0.39 -5.12 -8.12
N ASN A 179 -0.64 -6.29 -8.70
CA ASN A 179 -0.62 -7.58 -8.01
C ASN A 179 0.80 -8.10 -7.74
N MET A 180 1.81 -7.40 -8.21
CA MET A 180 3.23 -7.68 -7.95
C MET A 180 3.82 -6.76 -6.87
N PHE A 181 3.03 -5.98 -6.13
CA PHE A 181 3.50 -5.34 -4.90
C PHE A 181 3.64 -6.43 -3.82
N TRP A 182 4.85 -6.61 -3.27
CA TRP A 182 5.08 -7.62 -2.23
C TRP A 182 4.16 -7.43 -1.03
N SER A 183 3.86 -6.17 -0.68
CA SER A 183 2.94 -5.81 0.40
C SER A 183 1.52 -6.31 0.15
N ARG A 184 0.98 -6.11 -1.07
CA ARG A 184 -0.33 -6.62 -1.47
C ARG A 184 -0.37 -8.15 -1.45
N ARG A 185 0.67 -8.79 -2.01
CA ARG A 185 0.76 -10.27 -2.04
C ARG A 185 0.80 -10.86 -0.63
N THR A 186 1.55 -10.21 0.28
CA THR A 186 1.61 -10.63 1.70
C THR A 186 0.24 -10.54 2.35
N ALA A 187 -0.46 -9.41 2.21
CA ALA A 187 -1.80 -9.23 2.78
C ALA A 187 -2.80 -10.27 2.22
N ALA A 188 -2.83 -10.46 0.91
CA ALA A 188 -3.70 -11.44 0.25
C ALA A 188 -3.47 -12.87 0.76
N LYS A 189 -2.20 -13.29 0.92
CA LYS A 189 -1.85 -14.62 1.47
C LYS A 189 -2.30 -14.84 2.92
N LEU A 190 -2.54 -13.77 3.65
CA LEU A 190 -3.02 -13.79 5.03
C LEU A 190 -4.54 -13.56 5.14
N GLY A 191 -5.22 -13.26 4.05
CA GLY A 191 -6.63 -12.91 4.05
C GLY A 191 -6.93 -11.53 4.65
N PHE A 192 -5.96 -10.63 4.63
CA PHE A 192 -6.09 -9.26 5.10
C PHE A 192 -6.31 -8.29 3.95
N ASP A 193 -6.97 -7.18 4.25
CA ASP A 193 -6.97 -6.03 3.38
C ASP A 193 -5.60 -5.32 3.41
N HIS A 194 -5.28 -4.53 2.38
CA HIS A 194 -3.97 -3.98 2.14
C HIS A 194 -3.99 -2.45 2.09
N ARG A 195 -3.28 -1.79 3.01
CA ARG A 195 -3.03 -0.35 2.95
C ARG A 195 -1.55 -0.07 2.72
N ASN A 196 -1.22 0.58 1.60
CA ASN A 196 0.14 0.92 1.24
C ASN A 196 0.41 2.41 1.44
N TYR A 197 1.33 2.71 2.35
CA TYR A 197 1.86 4.05 2.62
C TYR A 197 3.37 4.13 2.34
N GLY A 198 3.87 3.33 1.41
CA GLY A 198 5.23 3.46 0.92
C GLY A 198 5.46 4.81 0.25
N ILE A 199 6.60 5.45 0.56
CA ILE A 199 6.99 6.77 0.04
C ILE A 199 8.31 6.61 -0.74
N ALA A 200 8.17 6.42 -2.05
CA ALA A 200 9.31 6.14 -2.93
C ALA A 200 10.36 7.25 -2.85
N GLY A 201 11.63 6.86 -2.64
CA GLY A 201 12.78 7.74 -2.55
C GLY A 201 12.82 8.67 -1.33
N SER A 202 11.81 8.60 -0.45
CA SER A 202 11.61 9.64 0.57
C SER A 202 11.03 9.14 1.89
N CYS A 203 11.09 7.85 2.18
CA CYS A 203 10.67 7.34 3.49
C CYS A 203 11.75 7.65 4.53
N ARG A 204 11.57 8.76 5.24
CA ARG A 204 12.50 9.24 6.28
C ARG A 204 11.84 9.28 7.66
N MET A 205 10.70 8.61 7.80
CA MET A 205 9.92 8.52 9.04
C MET A 205 9.62 9.90 9.63
N GLU A 206 9.14 10.82 8.78
CA GLU A 206 8.75 12.18 9.17
C GLU A 206 7.70 12.12 10.28
N PRO A 207 7.87 12.89 11.39
CA PRO A 207 6.95 12.85 12.52
C PRO A 207 5.49 13.08 12.14
N GLU A 208 5.24 13.99 11.20
CA GLU A 208 3.90 14.34 10.74
C GLU A 208 3.23 13.16 10.01
N VAL A 209 4.00 12.37 9.25
CA VAL A 209 3.52 11.16 8.58
C VAL A 209 3.26 10.06 9.60
N VAL A 210 4.17 9.86 10.54
CA VAL A 210 4.01 8.89 11.63
C VAL A 210 2.76 9.20 12.46
N ASP A 211 2.56 10.46 12.81
CA ASP A 211 1.38 10.96 13.53
C ASP A 211 0.08 10.66 12.75
N PHE A 212 0.06 10.90 11.45
CA PHE A 212 -1.07 10.57 10.60
C PHE A 212 -1.37 9.06 10.60
N LEU A 213 -0.35 8.22 10.43
CA LEU A 213 -0.51 6.76 10.44
C LEU A 213 -1.02 6.23 11.79
N SER A 214 -0.61 6.86 12.88
CA SER A 214 -1.01 6.46 14.23
C SER A 214 -2.42 6.89 14.60
N LYS A 215 -2.88 8.07 14.13
CA LYS A 215 -4.11 8.71 14.61
C LYS A 215 -5.27 8.63 13.63
N GLU A 216 -4.99 8.58 12.32
CA GLU A 216 -6.00 8.76 11.29
C GLU A 216 -6.17 7.56 10.36
N VAL A 217 -5.21 6.64 10.34
CA VAL A 217 -5.29 5.43 9.50
C VAL A 217 -5.77 4.24 10.33
N LYS A 218 -6.80 3.56 9.83
CA LYS A 218 -7.25 2.29 10.43
C LYS A 218 -6.39 1.13 9.94
N TRP A 219 -5.90 0.33 10.87
CA TRP A 219 -5.18 -0.91 10.61
C TRP A 219 -5.25 -1.84 11.83
N ASP A 220 -5.02 -3.12 11.63
CA ASP A 220 -5.04 -4.15 12.68
C ASP A 220 -3.63 -4.62 13.05
N ALA A 221 -2.72 -4.61 12.09
CA ALA A 221 -1.28 -4.78 12.30
C ALA A 221 -0.51 -3.95 11.26
N ALA A 222 0.74 -3.61 11.55
CA ALA A 222 1.57 -2.82 10.65
C ALA A 222 2.88 -3.52 10.32
N VAL A 223 3.31 -3.41 9.06
CA VAL A 223 4.63 -3.80 8.56
C VAL A 223 5.40 -2.53 8.21
N LEU A 224 6.50 -2.31 8.90
CA LEU A 224 7.31 -1.10 8.82
C LEU A 224 8.67 -1.46 8.23
N GLU A 225 8.94 -1.03 6.98
CA GLU A 225 10.22 -1.22 6.29
C GLU A 225 10.98 0.10 6.30
N SER A 226 12.19 0.13 6.84
CA SER A 226 12.89 1.40 7.02
C SER A 226 14.41 1.30 6.81
N GLY A 227 15.00 2.45 6.47
CA GLY A 227 16.45 2.66 6.47
C GLY A 227 17.05 2.93 5.10
N VAL A 228 16.60 2.28 4.01
CA VAL A 228 17.26 2.40 2.70
C VAL A 228 17.33 3.84 2.18
N ASN A 229 16.28 4.64 2.36
CA ASN A 229 16.27 6.05 1.96
C ASN A 229 17.11 6.96 2.88
N MET A 230 17.54 6.46 4.02
CA MET A 230 18.37 7.19 4.99
C MET A 230 19.82 6.71 5.03
N LEU A 231 20.22 5.75 4.17
CA LEU A 231 21.61 5.29 4.11
C LEU A 231 22.64 6.39 3.80
N GLY A 232 22.21 7.52 3.21
CA GLY A 232 23.03 8.70 2.99
C GLY A 232 23.08 9.68 4.16
N ASP A 233 22.21 9.51 5.15
CA ASP A 233 22.07 10.43 6.28
C ASP A 233 22.97 10.07 7.47
N ASP A 234 22.98 10.92 8.49
CA ASP A 234 23.61 10.65 9.76
C ASP A 234 22.88 9.50 10.51
N GLU A 235 23.67 8.63 11.13
CA GLU A 235 23.17 7.48 11.89
C GLU A 235 22.34 7.92 13.12
N THR A 236 22.67 9.09 13.70
CA THR A 236 21.91 9.68 14.81
C THR A 236 20.51 10.07 14.36
N LEU A 237 20.39 10.72 13.19
CA LEU A 237 19.09 11.09 12.62
C LEU A 237 18.24 9.85 12.34
N TYR A 238 18.82 8.78 11.77
CA TYR A 238 18.11 7.53 11.55
C TYR A 238 17.59 6.95 12.86
N ARG A 239 18.43 6.88 13.87
CA ARG A 239 18.07 6.39 15.21
C ARG A 239 16.93 7.20 15.83
N GLU A 240 17.00 8.53 15.80
CA GLU A 240 15.96 9.41 16.33
C GLU A 240 14.63 9.22 15.62
N ARG A 241 14.62 9.14 14.30
CA ARG A 241 13.42 8.96 13.48
C ARG A 241 12.79 7.59 13.70
N LEU A 242 13.59 6.53 13.73
CA LEU A 242 13.13 5.17 13.98
C LEU A 242 12.52 5.06 15.39
N ARG A 243 13.21 5.59 16.40
CA ARG A 243 12.73 5.64 17.77
C ARG A 243 11.37 6.33 17.87
N HIS A 244 11.28 7.53 17.30
CA HIS A 244 10.03 8.29 17.29
C HIS A 244 8.88 7.52 16.65
N MET A 245 9.14 6.87 15.50
CA MET A 245 8.12 6.08 14.80
C MET A 245 7.63 4.91 15.66
N LEU A 246 8.54 4.14 16.22
CA LEU A 246 8.19 2.97 17.04
C LEU A 246 7.43 3.37 18.31
N GLU A 247 7.91 4.38 19.03
CA GLU A 247 7.25 4.89 20.24
C GLU A 247 5.86 5.42 19.94
N THR A 248 5.71 6.23 18.90
CA THR A 248 4.43 6.87 18.56
C THR A 248 3.38 5.83 18.16
N LEU A 249 3.74 4.89 17.27
CA LEU A 249 2.81 3.87 16.80
C LEU A 249 2.44 2.89 17.91
N HIS A 250 3.43 2.45 18.72
CA HIS A 250 3.18 1.53 19.82
C HIS A 250 2.38 2.18 20.95
N ALA A 251 2.68 3.41 21.32
CA ALA A 251 1.92 4.12 22.35
C ALA A 251 0.46 4.36 21.95
N ALA A 252 0.20 4.62 20.66
CA ALA A 252 -1.16 4.80 20.15
C ALA A 252 -1.95 3.48 20.07
N HIS A 253 -1.27 2.34 19.87
CA HIS A 253 -1.88 1.03 19.65
C HIS A 253 -1.09 -0.09 20.32
N PRO A 254 -1.01 -0.13 21.66
CA PRO A 254 -0.15 -1.07 22.39
C PRO A 254 -0.57 -2.55 22.22
N GLU A 255 -1.81 -2.78 21.81
CA GLU A 255 -2.35 -4.13 21.57
C GLU A 255 -2.03 -4.68 20.17
N LYS A 256 -1.62 -3.82 19.21
CA LYS A 256 -1.40 -4.23 17.82
C LYS A 256 0.05 -4.61 17.55
N TYR A 257 0.23 -5.55 16.64
CA TYR A 257 1.56 -5.93 16.20
C TYR A 257 2.18 -4.90 15.26
N LEU A 258 3.42 -4.52 15.53
CA LEU A 258 4.32 -3.77 14.67
C LEU A 258 5.44 -4.71 14.22
N PHE A 259 5.45 -5.09 12.96
CA PHE A 259 6.49 -5.91 12.35
C PHE A 259 7.53 -5.00 11.71
N CYS A 260 8.68 -4.90 12.33
CA CYS A 260 9.72 -3.91 12.00
C CYS A 260 10.81 -4.60 11.17
N ILE A 261 10.80 -4.37 9.86
CA ILE A 261 11.78 -4.92 8.92
C ILE A 261 12.93 -3.92 8.78
N ASP A 262 14.15 -4.36 9.06
CA ASP A 262 15.35 -3.60 8.76
C ASP A 262 15.71 -3.67 7.25
N LEU A 263 16.89 -3.19 6.86
CA LEU A 263 17.28 -3.13 5.47
C LEU A 263 17.33 -4.52 4.82
N PHE A 264 16.65 -4.65 3.70
CA PHE A 264 16.89 -5.71 2.74
C PHE A 264 18.32 -5.69 2.23
N TYR A 265 18.77 -6.75 1.56
CA TYR A 265 20.05 -6.76 0.87
C TYR A 265 20.10 -5.65 -0.19
N CYS A 266 21.20 -4.92 -0.27
CA CYS A 266 21.32 -3.77 -1.16
C CYS A 266 22.75 -3.48 -1.58
N ALA A 267 22.94 -2.47 -2.42
CA ALA A 267 24.25 -2.07 -2.94
C ALA A 267 25.31 -1.81 -1.86
N SER A 268 24.95 -1.37 -0.65
CA SER A 268 25.89 -1.18 0.46
C SER A 268 26.50 -2.52 0.93
N ASP A 269 25.71 -3.60 0.93
CA ASP A 269 26.21 -4.94 1.26
C ASP A 269 27.22 -5.43 0.21
N LEU A 270 26.93 -5.18 -1.08
CA LEU A 270 27.84 -5.51 -2.17
C LEU A 270 29.18 -4.76 -2.09
N ARG A 271 29.14 -3.50 -1.70
CA ARG A 271 30.38 -2.70 -1.53
C ARG A 271 31.18 -3.11 -0.31
N GLY A 272 30.58 -3.79 0.66
CA GLY A 272 31.23 -4.16 1.92
C GLY A 272 31.62 -2.94 2.77
N ASP A 273 30.92 -1.80 2.61
CA ASP A 273 31.23 -0.55 3.33
C ASP A 273 30.75 -0.57 4.79
N GLY A 274 30.07 -1.63 5.21
CA GLY A 274 29.55 -1.84 6.55
C GLY A 274 28.39 -0.92 6.94
N ARG A 275 27.96 -0.01 6.06
CA ARG A 275 26.95 0.98 6.40
C ARG A 275 25.57 0.37 6.58
N ALA A 276 25.15 -0.52 5.69
CA ALA A 276 23.89 -1.23 5.83
C ALA A 276 23.83 -2.03 7.15
N GLN A 277 24.95 -2.65 7.54
CA GLN A 277 25.03 -3.39 8.81
C GLN A 277 24.85 -2.47 10.02
N ARG A 278 25.51 -1.30 10.05
CA ARG A 278 25.32 -0.35 11.16
C ARG A 278 23.86 0.12 11.29
N PHE A 279 23.15 0.31 10.17
CA PHE A 279 21.73 0.65 10.19
C PHE A 279 20.86 -0.51 10.71
N ARG A 280 21.17 -1.77 10.37
CA ARG A 280 20.52 -2.97 10.94
C ARG A 280 20.77 -3.10 12.43
N ASP A 281 21.98 -2.77 12.90
CA ASP A 281 22.32 -2.80 14.33
C ASP A 281 21.50 -1.74 15.09
N ILE A 282 21.46 -0.50 14.59
CA ILE A 282 20.63 0.58 15.15
C ILE A 282 19.15 0.14 15.20
N HIS A 283 18.65 -0.45 14.11
CA HIS A 283 17.28 -0.91 14.05
C HIS A 283 17.00 -1.98 15.12
N THR A 284 17.90 -2.91 15.30
CA THR A 284 17.80 -3.96 16.32
C THR A 284 17.79 -3.37 17.73
N GLU A 285 18.67 -2.41 18.02
CA GLU A 285 18.73 -1.74 19.30
C GLU A 285 17.43 -0.97 19.62
N GLU A 286 16.92 -0.20 18.66
CA GLU A 286 15.73 0.61 18.88
C GLU A 286 14.44 -0.24 19.03
N VAL A 287 14.31 -1.34 18.29
CA VAL A 287 13.22 -2.30 18.49
C VAL A 287 13.31 -2.95 19.87
N ALA A 288 14.50 -3.42 20.26
CA ALA A 288 14.70 -4.03 21.57
C ALA A 288 14.41 -3.05 22.73
N ARG A 289 14.71 -1.76 22.55
CA ARG A 289 14.47 -0.70 23.53
C ARG A 289 12.99 -0.52 23.88
N ILE A 290 12.07 -0.80 22.94
CA ILE A 290 10.62 -0.71 23.21
C ILE A 290 10.20 -1.76 24.26
N GLY A 291 10.83 -2.93 24.29
CA GLY A 291 10.59 -3.95 25.33
C GLY A 291 9.19 -4.58 25.30
N SER A 292 8.52 -4.58 24.16
CA SER A 292 7.16 -5.09 23.98
C SER A 292 7.15 -6.34 23.09
N ASP A 293 6.35 -7.33 23.46
CA ASP A 293 6.06 -8.53 22.66
C ASP A 293 5.19 -8.24 21.41
N ARG A 294 4.73 -7.02 21.28
CA ARG A 294 3.97 -6.53 20.10
C ARG A 294 4.85 -5.84 19.07
N VAL A 295 6.09 -5.53 19.37
CA VAL A 295 7.04 -4.87 18.45
C VAL A 295 8.09 -5.90 18.03
N ILE A 296 7.89 -6.49 16.86
CA ILE A 296 8.62 -7.65 16.38
C ILE A 296 9.72 -7.23 15.41
N LYS A 297 10.98 -7.48 15.77
CA LYS A 297 12.12 -7.31 14.86
C LYS A 297 12.10 -8.40 13.78
N LEU A 298 12.20 -7.98 12.54
CA LEU A 298 12.37 -8.85 11.38
C LEU A 298 13.63 -8.43 10.61
N SER A 299 14.46 -9.41 10.23
CA SER A 299 15.64 -9.13 9.39
C SER A 299 15.26 -9.05 7.93
N GLY A 300 15.59 -7.94 7.27
CA GLY A 300 15.39 -7.81 5.83
C GLY A 300 16.14 -8.87 5.02
N LEU A 301 17.29 -9.33 5.54
CA LEU A 301 18.07 -10.40 4.91
C LEU A 301 17.37 -11.77 4.92
N ASP A 302 16.41 -12.00 5.82
CA ASP A 302 15.62 -13.23 5.81
C ASP A 302 14.65 -13.26 4.62
N PHE A 303 14.26 -12.09 4.10
CA PHE A 303 13.26 -11.96 3.03
C PHE A 303 13.90 -11.68 1.67
N LEU A 304 15.00 -10.93 1.64
CA LEU A 304 15.74 -10.58 0.42
C LEU A 304 17.25 -10.70 0.71
N PRO A 305 17.81 -11.94 0.67
CA PRO A 305 19.14 -12.22 1.23
C PRO A 305 20.30 -11.86 0.32
N ASP A 306 20.11 -11.73 -0.98
CA ASP A 306 21.22 -11.60 -1.91
C ASP A 306 20.85 -10.87 -3.22
N ARG A 307 21.88 -10.56 -4.00
CA ARG A 307 21.79 -9.77 -5.24
C ARG A 307 20.95 -10.40 -6.34
N THR A 308 20.78 -11.72 -6.35
CA THR A 308 20.07 -12.41 -7.44
C THR A 308 18.57 -12.13 -7.40
N LEU A 309 18.08 -11.62 -6.26
CA LEU A 309 16.70 -11.22 -6.03
C LEU A 309 16.48 -9.71 -6.24
N LEU A 310 17.53 -8.96 -6.63
CA LEU A 310 17.46 -7.53 -6.91
C LEU A 310 17.30 -7.26 -8.41
N SER A 311 16.79 -6.07 -8.71
CA SER A 311 16.87 -5.43 -10.03
C SER A 311 18.28 -4.89 -10.28
N GLU A 312 18.56 -4.41 -11.49
CA GLU A 312 19.87 -3.90 -11.91
C GLU A 312 20.37 -2.70 -11.10
N ASP A 313 19.46 -1.97 -10.46
CA ASP A 313 19.79 -0.82 -9.60
C ASP A 313 20.34 -1.22 -8.22
N LEU A 314 20.35 -2.50 -7.91
CA LEU A 314 20.86 -3.10 -6.67
C LEU A 314 20.18 -2.56 -5.39
N VAL A 315 18.93 -2.12 -5.52
CA VAL A 315 18.09 -1.61 -4.43
C VAL A 315 16.72 -2.26 -4.44
N HIS A 316 16.04 -2.21 -5.60
CA HIS A 316 14.67 -2.72 -5.70
C HIS A 316 14.65 -4.22 -5.97
N PRO A 317 13.68 -4.95 -5.41
CA PRO A 317 13.54 -6.38 -5.68
C PRO A 317 13.16 -6.61 -7.15
N SER A 318 13.72 -7.65 -7.75
CA SER A 318 13.23 -8.23 -9.00
C SER A 318 11.84 -8.84 -8.83
N VAL A 319 11.23 -9.32 -9.91
CA VAL A 319 9.96 -10.07 -9.82
C VAL A 319 10.09 -11.27 -8.86
N GLU A 320 11.18 -12.02 -8.96
CA GLU A 320 11.47 -13.15 -8.06
C GLU A 320 11.70 -12.67 -6.62
N GLY A 321 12.38 -11.53 -6.44
CA GLY A 321 12.54 -10.90 -5.13
C GLY A 321 11.21 -10.51 -4.49
N VAL A 322 10.30 -9.92 -5.25
CA VAL A 322 8.94 -9.59 -4.77
C VAL A 322 8.19 -10.83 -4.31
N ILE A 323 8.24 -11.92 -5.09
CA ILE A 323 7.60 -13.19 -4.73
C ILE A 323 8.21 -13.76 -3.46
N THR A 324 9.55 -13.79 -3.39
CA THR A 324 10.30 -14.31 -2.24
C THR A 324 9.98 -13.53 -0.96
N ILE A 325 9.97 -12.19 -1.01
CA ILE A 325 9.58 -11.36 0.15
C ILE A 325 8.16 -11.72 0.60
N ALA A 326 7.21 -11.75 -0.33
CA ALA A 326 5.81 -11.98 0.01
C ALA A 326 5.59 -13.38 0.62
N ASP A 327 6.24 -14.41 0.09
CA ASP A 327 6.09 -15.78 0.56
C ASP A 327 6.69 -15.96 1.96
N ARG A 328 7.92 -15.53 2.15
CA ARG A 328 8.62 -15.65 3.44
C ARG A 328 7.96 -14.79 4.51
N LEU A 329 7.61 -13.54 4.18
CA LEU A 329 6.99 -12.64 5.15
C LEU A 329 5.60 -13.12 5.54
N SER A 330 4.76 -13.54 4.59
CA SER A 330 3.43 -14.06 4.93
C SER A 330 3.51 -15.31 5.82
N ALA A 331 4.48 -16.20 5.58
CA ALA A 331 4.73 -17.34 6.45
C ALA A 331 5.12 -16.89 7.87
N ARG A 332 6.00 -15.91 7.99
CA ARG A 332 6.43 -15.38 9.29
C ARG A 332 5.33 -14.67 10.05
N LEU A 333 4.54 -13.83 9.38
CA LEU A 333 3.43 -13.09 10.00
C LEU A 333 2.29 -14.00 10.47
N ARG A 334 2.11 -15.15 9.80
CA ARG A 334 1.09 -16.13 10.17
C ARG A 334 1.25 -16.65 11.59
N GLU A 335 2.48 -16.74 12.08
CA GLU A 335 2.79 -17.18 13.46
C GLU A 335 2.21 -16.25 14.54
N TYR A 336 1.92 -14.99 14.20
CA TYR A 336 1.42 -13.96 15.11
C TYR A 336 -0.04 -13.59 14.85
N LEU A 337 -0.51 -13.75 13.63
CA LEU A 337 -1.79 -13.18 13.18
C LEU A 337 -2.88 -14.24 12.97
N LEU A 338 -2.55 -15.49 12.78
CA LEU A 338 -3.47 -16.61 12.54
C LEU A 338 -3.27 -17.74 13.52
#